data_a3afa94aa455020d0e94436b9dd24cfd
#
_entry.id   a3afa94aa455020d0e94436b9dd24cfd
#
_cell.length_a   1.000
_cell.length_b   1.000
_cell.length_c   1.000
_cell.angle_alpha   90.00
_cell.angle_beta   90.00
_cell.angle_gamma   90.00
#
_symmetry.space_group_name_H-M   'P 1'
#
loop_
_entity.id
_entity.type
_entity.pdbx_description
1 polymer ?
#
loop_
_entity_poly.entity_id
_entity_poly.type
_entity_poly.pdbx_seq_one_letter_code
_entity_poly.pdbx_strand_id
1 'polypeptide(L)'
;MMIYDERKMRAEQALDIAQKMAVAARTAPKGKGVDVIECAVVDGEDVERIAVEMERIAEEKGFKFFLRDAGNLRASACVLLVGTREQPQGLDCGHCGFATCGTRAEGVPCEINSVDVGIALGAACSKASDYRVDTRVMFSAGLAAQRLEMLGAGVKQVYAVPVSISSKSPFFDRPSKR
;
A
#
# COMPACT_ATOMS: atom_id res chain seq x y z
N MET A 1 -20.25 25.77 -25.00
CA MET A 1 -20.63 24.95 -23.81
C MET A 1 -19.60 23.87 -23.67
N MET A 2 -19.00 23.76 -22.51
CA MET A 2 -17.97 22.74 -22.23
C MET A 2 -18.62 21.61 -21.42
N ILE A 3 -18.49 20.35 -21.89
CA ILE A 3 -19.03 19.19 -21.22
C ILE A 3 -17.84 18.42 -20.63
N TYR A 4 -17.86 18.18 -19.34
CA TYR A 4 -16.90 17.36 -18.63
C TYR A 4 -17.46 15.96 -18.51
N ASP A 5 -16.88 15.02 -19.26
CA ASP A 5 -17.26 13.61 -19.26
C ASP A 5 -16.62 12.90 -18.05
N GLU A 6 -17.43 12.52 -17.08
CA GLU A 6 -17.00 11.85 -15.84
C GLU A 6 -16.18 10.59 -16.13
N ARG A 7 -16.59 9.78 -17.11
CA ARG A 7 -15.89 8.51 -17.44
C ARG A 7 -14.46 8.73 -17.92
N LYS A 8 -14.23 9.84 -18.64
CA LYS A 8 -12.89 10.22 -19.13
C LYS A 8 -12.00 10.77 -18.02
N MET A 9 -12.59 11.33 -16.97
CA MET A 9 -11.88 11.96 -15.87
C MET A 9 -11.56 11.00 -14.72
N ARG A 10 -12.10 9.78 -14.72
CA ARG A 10 -11.98 8.85 -13.57
C ARG A 10 -10.57 8.53 -13.15
N ALA A 11 -9.69 8.29 -14.10
CA ALA A 11 -8.30 7.94 -13.80
C ALA A 11 -7.58 9.12 -13.11
N GLU A 12 -7.77 10.33 -13.62
CA GLU A 12 -7.21 11.56 -13.05
C GLU A 12 -7.78 11.82 -11.64
N GLN A 13 -9.09 11.64 -11.46
CA GLN A 13 -9.74 11.78 -10.16
C GLN A 13 -9.25 10.73 -9.15
N ALA A 14 -9.05 9.49 -9.58
CA ALA A 14 -8.51 8.44 -8.71
C ALA A 14 -7.08 8.78 -8.27
N LEU A 15 -6.26 9.29 -9.17
CA LEU A 15 -4.90 9.74 -8.88
C LEU A 15 -4.88 10.91 -7.88
N ASP A 16 -5.72 11.93 -8.08
CA ASP A 16 -5.87 13.06 -7.15
C ASP A 16 -6.29 12.59 -5.75
N ILE A 17 -7.23 11.65 -5.67
CA ILE A 17 -7.67 11.07 -4.39
C ILE A 17 -6.54 10.28 -3.75
N ALA A 18 -5.80 9.46 -4.50
CA ALA A 18 -4.67 8.70 -3.97
C ALA A 18 -3.56 9.62 -3.42
N GLN A 19 -3.32 10.77 -4.05
CA GLN A 19 -2.40 11.80 -3.53
C GLN A 19 -2.90 12.38 -2.20
N LYS A 20 -4.20 12.63 -2.04
CA LYS A 20 -4.81 13.07 -0.78
C LYS A 20 -4.74 11.99 0.30
N MET A 21 -4.88 10.72 -0.07
CA MET A 21 -4.64 9.58 0.82
C MET A 21 -3.19 9.55 1.32
N ALA A 22 -2.22 9.82 0.45
CA ALA A 22 -0.80 9.92 0.84
C ALA A 22 -0.56 11.06 1.85
N VAL A 23 -1.24 12.22 1.69
CA VAL A 23 -1.20 13.31 2.67
C VAL A 23 -1.74 12.84 4.03
N ALA A 24 -2.87 12.11 4.06
CA ALA A 24 -3.44 11.57 5.30
C ALA A 24 -2.49 10.56 5.97
N ALA A 25 -1.84 9.69 5.20
CA ALA A 25 -0.80 8.79 5.69
C ALA A 25 0.39 9.56 6.29
N ARG A 26 0.84 10.62 5.62
CA ARG A 26 1.96 11.45 6.08
C ARG A 26 1.65 12.15 7.40
N THR A 27 0.45 12.70 7.56
CA THR A 27 0.05 13.46 8.75
C THR A 27 -0.44 12.59 9.91
N ALA A 28 -0.62 11.29 9.70
CA ALA A 28 -0.95 10.33 10.74
C ALA A 28 0.13 10.36 11.86
N PRO A 29 -0.23 10.18 13.14
CA PRO A 29 0.75 10.20 14.23
C PRO A 29 1.77 9.06 14.10
N LYS A 30 3.01 9.33 14.50
CA LYS A 30 4.13 8.37 14.51
C LYS A 30 4.76 8.31 15.90
N GLY A 31 5.31 7.15 16.21
CA GLY A 31 6.05 6.93 17.45
C GLY A 31 7.13 7.99 17.67
N LYS A 32 7.18 8.63 18.83
CA LYS A 32 8.07 9.74 19.19
C LYS A 32 7.99 10.96 18.24
N GLY A 33 7.04 11.03 17.32
CA GLY A 33 7.03 12.05 16.26
C GLY A 33 8.14 11.88 15.21
N VAL A 34 8.79 10.71 15.16
CA VAL A 34 9.85 10.41 14.18
C VAL A 34 9.22 9.77 12.95
N ASP A 35 9.21 10.51 11.85
CA ASP A 35 8.61 10.05 10.59
C ASP A 35 9.61 9.25 9.75
N VAL A 36 9.45 7.94 9.75
CA VAL A 36 10.19 6.97 8.94
C VAL A 36 9.30 6.31 7.88
N ILE A 37 8.06 6.82 7.70
CA ILE A 37 7.11 6.30 6.72
C ILE A 37 7.44 6.88 5.34
N GLU A 38 7.50 6.00 4.35
CA GLU A 38 7.61 6.36 2.94
C GLU A 38 6.30 6.06 2.22
N CYS A 39 5.87 7.00 1.38
CA CYS A 39 4.67 6.87 0.58
C CYS A 39 4.93 7.30 -0.86
N ALA A 40 4.36 6.57 -1.81
CA ALA A 40 4.30 6.95 -3.21
C ALA A 40 2.96 6.54 -3.82
N VAL A 41 2.53 7.24 -4.85
CA VAL A 41 1.40 6.83 -5.70
C VAL A 41 1.98 6.42 -7.04
N VAL A 42 1.57 5.26 -7.54
CA VAL A 42 1.98 4.71 -8.83
C VAL A 42 0.76 4.42 -9.70
N ASP A 43 0.92 4.54 -11.01
CA ASP A 43 -0.10 4.23 -12.01
C ASP A 43 0.51 3.59 -13.26
N GLY A 44 -0.30 3.32 -14.27
CA GLY A 44 0.15 2.88 -15.59
C GLY A 44 1.11 1.69 -15.55
N GLU A 45 2.28 1.87 -16.15
CA GLU A 45 3.29 0.81 -16.30
C GLU A 45 3.83 0.30 -14.97
N ASP A 46 3.91 1.13 -13.94
CA ASP A 46 4.38 0.71 -12.63
C ASP A 46 3.39 -0.20 -11.92
N VAL A 47 2.09 -0.02 -12.13
CA VAL A 47 1.06 -0.96 -11.66
C VAL A 47 1.25 -2.33 -12.33
N GLU A 48 1.51 -2.36 -13.64
CA GLU A 48 1.78 -3.61 -14.37
C GLU A 48 3.07 -4.28 -13.89
N ARG A 49 4.13 -3.54 -13.63
CA ARG A 49 5.38 -4.07 -13.06
C ARG A 49 5.15 -4.77 -11.71
N ILE A 50 4.34 -4.16 -10.83
CA ILE A 50 3.96 -4.79 -9.55
C ILE A 50 3.17 -6.07 -9.82
N ALA A 51 2.19 -6.06 -10.72
CA ALA A 51 1.36 -7.21 -11.01
C ALA A 51 2.18 -8.39 -11.56
N VAL A 52 3.13 -8.14 -12.46
CA VAL A 52 4.05 -9.16 -12.99
C VAL A 52 4.95 -9.74 -11.88
N GLU A 53 5.47 -8.90 -10.98
CA GLU A 53 6.27 -9.39 -9.85
C GLU A 53 5.40 -10.21 -8.86
N MET A 54 4.13 -9.85 -8.68
CA MET A 54 3.20 -10.66 -7.89
C MET A 54 3.00 -12.06 -8.49
N GLU A 55 2.89 -12.17 -9.80
CA GLU A 55 2.77 -13.46 -10.51
C GLU A 55 4.04 -14.30 -10.31
N ARG A 56 5.22 -13.67 -10.39
CA ARG A 56 6.50 -14.34 -10.10
C ARG A 56 6.57 -14.86 -8.67
N ILE A 57 6.15 -14.05 -7.68
CA ILE A 57 6.07 -14.48 -6.28
C ILE A 57 5.07 -15.63 -6.10
N ALA A 58 3.96 -15.62 -6.84
CA ALA A 58 2.98 -16.70 -6.80
C ALA A 58 3.59 -18.04 -7.24
N GLU A 59 4.38 -18.04 -8.31
CA GLU A 59 5.10 -19.22 -8.79
C GLU A 59 6.17 -19.69 -7.79
N GLU A 60 7.01 -18.77 -7.30
CA GLU A 60 8.08 -19.09 -6.35
C GLU A 60 7.57 -19.69 -5.03
N LYS A 61 6.47 -19.16 -4.50
CA LYS A 61 5.95 -19.49 -3.16
C LYS A 61 4.72 -20.40 -3.17
N GLY A 62 4.13 -20.68 -4.33
CA GLY A 62 2.87 -21.42 -4.44
C GLY A 62 1.65 -20.64 -3.94
N PHE A 63 1.69 -19.32 -3.85
CA PHE A 63 0.64 -18.48 -3.29
C PHE A 63 -0.39 -18.06 -4.34
N LYS A 64 -1.36 -18.93 -4.64
CA LYS A 64 -2.38 -18.68 -5.67
C LYS A 64 -3.18 -17.37 -5.49
N PHE A 65 -3.32 -16.85 -4.27
CA PHE A 65 -4.03 -15.61 -4.04
C PHE A 65 -3.30 -14.39 -4.58
N PHE A 66 -1.97 -14.46 -4.80
CA PHE A 66 -1.23 -13.39 -5.49
C PHE A 66 -1.72 -13.20 -6.93
N LEU A 67 -2.06 -14.26 -7.64
CA LEU A 67 -2.61 -14.17 -9.01
C LEU A 67 -3.94 -13.42 -9.04
N ARG A 68 -4.83 -13.73 -8.07
CA ARG A 68 -6.09 -12.99 -7.91
C ARG A 68 -5.84 -11.51 -7.63
N ASP A 69 -4.95 -11.22 -6.70
CA ASP A 69 -4.64 -9.86 -6.28
C ASP A 69 -3.94 -9.07 -7.40
N ALA A 70 -3.10 -9.70 -8.24
CA ALA A 70 -2.53 -9.10 -9.45
C ALA A 70 -3.62 -8.69 -10.45
N GLY A 71 -4.63 -9.56 -10.65
CA GLY A 71 -5.81 -9.21 -11.46
C GLY A 71 -6.60 -8.02 -10.90
N ASN A 72 -6.77 -7.97 -9.58
CA ASN A 72 -7.43 -6.85 -8.92
C ASN A 72 -6.61 -5.55 -9.06
N LEU A 73 -5.29 -5.64 -8.98
CA LEU A 73 -4.40 -4.50 -9.13
C LEU A 73 -4.51 -3.89 -10.54
N ARG A 74 -4.50 -4.73 -11.59
CA ARG A 74 -4.71 -4.32 -12.99
C ARG A 74 -6.06 -3.66 -13.24
N ALA A 75 -7.07 -4.00 -12.43
CA ALA A 75 -8.41 -3.39 -12.51
C ALA A 75 -8.52 -2.07 -11.73
N SER A 76 -7.48 -1.63 -11.04
CA SER A 76 -7.43 -0.35 -10.34
C SER A 76 -6.90 0.77 -11.24
N ALA A 77 -7.22 2.01 -10.89
CA ALA A 77 -6.74 3.18 -11.63
C ALA A 77 -5.31 3.59 -11.23
N CYS A 78 -5.00 3.46 -9.95
CA CYS A 78 -3.69 3.76 -9.38
C CYS A 78 -3.54 3.02 -8.04
N VAL A 79 -2.34 3.08 -7.45
CA VAL A 79 -2.01 2.38 -6.21
C VAL A 79 -1.22 3.31 -5.29
N LEU A 80 -1.69 3.49 -4.05
CA LEU A 80 -0.89 4.08 -3.00
C LEU A 80 0.01 3.00 -2.38
N LEU A 81 1.31 3.25 -2.31
CA LEU A 81 2.29 2.46 -1.58
C LEU A 81 2.63 3.14 -0.25
N VAL A 82 2.67 2.38 0.83
CA VAL A 82 3.07 2.84 2.16
C VAL A 82 4.02 1.82 2.75
N GLY A 83 5.17 2.27 3.23
CA GLY A 83 6.16 1.42 3.89
C GLY A 83 6.95 2.18 4.94
N THR A 84 7.87 1.52 5.62
CA THR A 84 8.73 2.14 6.63
C THR A 84 10.19 1.87 6.38
N ARG A 85 11.05 2.85 6.66
CA ARG A 85 12.50 2.64 6.69
C ARG A 85 12.87 1.66 7.80
N GLU A 86 13.89 0.84 7.57
CA GLU A 86 14.37 -0.14 8.53
C GLU A 86 15.22 0.52 9.64
N GLN A 87 14.65 1.53 10.31
CA GLN A 87 15.28 2.29 11.37
C GLN A 87 14.51 2.10 12.68
N PRO A 88 15.11 1.52 13.74
CA PRO A 88 14.42 1.36 15.01
C PRO A 88 14.19 2.71 15.69
N GLN A 89 13.10 2.82 16.45
CA GLN A 89 12.73 4.05 17.15
C GLN A 89 13.62 4.36 18.38
N GLY A 90 14.43 3.39 18.84
CA GLY A 90 15.31 3.59 19.99
C GLY A 90 14.56 3.77 21.32
N LEU A 91 13.41 3.09 21.48
CA LEU A 91 12.58 3.18 22.69
C LEU A 91 12.91 2.08 23.71
N ASP A 92 13.65 1.07 23.33
CA ASP A 92 13.93 -0.14 24.15
C ASP A 92 12.65 -0.74 24.77
N CYS A 93 11.53 -0.67 24.01
CA CYS A 93 10.19 -1.01 24.50
C CYS A 93 9.95 -2.53 24.64
N GLY A 94 10.82 -3.36 24.08
CA GLY A 94 10.69 -4.83 24.13
C GLY A 94 9.59 -5.42 23.25
N HIS A 95 8.76 -4.65 22.58
CA HIS A 95 7.62 -5.15 21.80
C HIS A 95 8.02 -6.06 20.63
N CYS A 96 9.19 -5.87 20.04
CA CYS A 96 9.74 -6.75 19.00
C CYS A 96 10.37 -8.05 19.57
N GLY A 97 10.30 -8.29 20.88
CA GLY A 97 10.82 -9.47 21.55
C GLY A 97 12.29 -9.36 21.98
N PHE A 98 12.95 -8.25 21.76
CA PHE A 98 14.34 -7.98 22.17
C PHE A 98 14.36 -6.97 23.32
N ALA A 99 15.26 -7.15 24.27
CA ALA A 99 15.33 -6.30 25.48
C ALA A 99 15.66 -4.83 25.14
N THR A 100 16.49 -4.59 24.14
CA THR A 100 16.83 -3.25 23.66
C THR A 100 16.84 -3.20 22.14
N CYS A 101 16.71 -2.01 21.58
CA CYS A 101 16.79 -1.81 20.14
C CYS A 101 18.17 -2.21 19.57
N GLY A 102 19.23 -2.07 20.36
CA GLY A 102 20.60 -2.43 19.96
C GLY A 102 20.85 -3.93 19.91
N THR A 103 20.06 -4.75 20.63
CA THR A 103 20.15 -6.24 20.61
C THR A 103 19.22 -6.87 19.57
N ARG A 104 18.43 -6.08 18.86
CA ARG A 104 17.52 -6.55 17.81
C ARG A 104 18.31 -7.21 16.69
N ALA A 105 17.91 -8.44 16.31
CA ALA A 105 18.52 -9.13 15.19
C ALA A 105 18.26 -8.38 13.88
N GLU A 106 19.22 -8.46 12.94
CA GLU A 106 19.08 -7.92 11.60
C GLU A 106 17.84 -8.49 10.88
N GLY A 107 17.13 -7.66 10.14
CA GLY A 107 15.92 -8.07 9.42
C GLY A 107 14.64 -8.19 10.28
N VAL A 108 14.73 -8.12 11.61
CA VAL A 108 13.54 -8.06 12.47
C VAL A 108 12.99 -6.62 12.45
N PRO A 109 11.72 -6.39 12.10
CA PRO A 109 11.17 -5.04 12.06
C PRO A 109 11.04 -4.43 13.46
N CYS A 110 11.10 -3.11 13.55
CA CYS A 110 10.70 -2.39 14.74
C CYS A 110 9.17 -2.41 14.85
N GLU A 111 8.64 -2.93 15.98
CA GLU A 111 7.19 -3.06 16.16
C GLU A 111 6.48 -1.70 16.17
N ILE A 112 7.10 -0.67 16.72
CA ILE A 112 6.53 0.68 16.69
C ILE A 112 6.38 1.18 15.24
N ASN A 113 7.37 0.91 14.38
CA ASN A 113 7.26 1.25 12.96
C ASN A 113 6.14 0.47 12.26
N SER A 114 5.93 -0.80 12.64
CA SER A 114 4.82 -1.61 12.11
C SER A 114 3.46 -1.01 12.49
N VAL A 115 3.32 -0.54 13.72
CA VAL A 115 2.14 0.18 14.21
C VAL A 115 1.96 1.49 13.44
N ASP A 116 3.02 2.27 13.23
CA ASP A 116 2.99 3.52 12.48
C ASP A 116 2.54 3.31 11.02
N VAL A 117 3.00 2.23 10.36
CA VAL A 117 2.51 1.84 9.03
C VAL A 117 1.01 1.55 9.07
N GLY A 118 0.53 0.79 10.07
CA GLY A 118 -0.88 0.48 10.24
C GLY A 118 -1.75 1.73 10.45
N ILE A 119 -1.27 2.68 11.26
CA ILE A 119 -1.95 3.96 11.49
C ILE A 119 -1.99 4.79 10.20
N ALA A 120 -0.88 4.86 9.47
CA ALA A 120 -0.79 5.58 8.19
C ALA A 120 -1.75 4.99 7.14
N LEU A 121 -1.81 3.65 7.03
CA LEU A 121 -2.75 2.95 6.16
C LEU A 121 -4.20 3.22 6.55
N GLY A 122 -4.52 3.16 7.84
CA GLY A 122 -5.86 3.46 8.36
C GLY A 122 -6.30 4.88 8.03
N ALA A 123 -5.41 5.87 8.23
CA ALA A 123 -5.66 7.26 7.88
C ALA A 123 -5.89 7.46 6.37
N ALA A 124 -5.07 6.80 5.53
CA ALA A 124 -5.22 6.83 4.07
C ALA A 124 -6.55 6.23 3.62
N CYS A 125 -6.92 5.05 4.14
CA CYS A 125 -8.18 4.38 3.79
C CYS A 125 -9.41 5.17 4.29
N SER A 126 -9.32 5.77 5.48
CA SER A 126 -10.36 6.69 5.97
C SER A 126 -10.55 7.87 5.02
N LYS A 127 -9.44 8.44 4.52
CA LYS A 127 -9.51 9.53 3.53
C LYS A 127 -10.14 9.09 2.21
N ALA A 128 -9.85 7.88 1.74
CA ALA A 128 -10.50 7.31 0.56
C ALA A 128 -12.03 7.20 0.75
N SER A 129 -12.48 6.83 1.95
CA SER A 129 -13.90 6.71 2.28
C SER A 129 -14.66 8.03 2.18
N ASP A 130 -14.01 9.16 2.49
CA ASP A 130 -14.61 10.51 2.30
C ASP A 130 -15.02 10.76 0.84
N TYR A 131 -14.28 10.17 -0.11
CA TYR A 131 -14.52 10.28 -1.56
C TYR A 131 -15.30 9.10 -2.15
N ARG A 132 -15.69 8.14 -1.31
CA ARG A 132 -16.45 6.94 -1.72
C ARG A 132 -15.77 6.11 -2.81
N VAL A 133 -14.44 6.08 -2.84
CA VAL A 133 -13.69 5.23 -3.75
C VAL A 133 -13.44 3.87 -3.12
N ASP A 134 -13.41 2.83 -3.96
CA ASP A 134 -13.05 1.48 -3.51
C ASP A 134 -11.56 1.37 -3.29
N THR A 135 -11.19 0.76 -2.16
CA THR A 135 -9.82 0.45 -1.80
C THR A 135 -9.70 -0.91 -1.12
N ARG A 136 -8.51 -1.46 -1.16
CA ARG A 136 -8.17 -2.66 -0.38
C ARG A 136 -6.69 -2.63 0.01
N VAL A 137 -6.39 -2.79 1.30
CA VAL A 137 -5.01 -2.99 1.73
C VAL A 137 -4.52 -4.36 1.28
N MET A 138 -3.45 -4.38 0.48
CA MET A 138 -2.84 -5.59 -0.07
C MET A 138 -1.38 -5.71 0.37
N PHE A 139 -1.09 -6.71 1.21
CA PHE A 139 0.29 -7.04 1.51
C PHE A 139 0.97 -7.71 0.30
N SER A 140 0.21 -8.47 -0.50
CA SER A 140 0.72 -9.16 -1.70
C SER A 140 1.35 -8.21 -2.70
N ALA A 141 0.64 -7.15 -3.07
CA ALA A 141 1.15 -6.10 -3.95
C ALA A 141 2.24 -5.26 -3.26
N GLY A 142 2.12 -5.04 -1.95
CA GLY A 142 3.16 -4.37 -1.16
C GLY A 142 4.48 -5.15 -1.16
N LEU A 143 4.44 -6.48 -1.00
CA LEU A 143 5.64 -7.31 -1.07
C LEU A 143 6.31 -7.26 -2.45
N ALA A 144 5.52 -7.24 -3.52
CA ALA A 144 6.04 -7.08 -4.88
C ALA A 144 6.69 -5.70 -5.07
N ALA A 145 6.02 -4.63 -4.65
CA ALA A 145 6.57 -3.27 -4.70
C ALA A 145 7.86 -3.13 -3.86
N GLN A 146 7.94 -3.81 -2.71
CA GLN A 146 9.15 -3.85 -1.89
C GLN A 146 10.30 -4.56 -2.60
N ARG A 147 10.07 -5.68 -3.27
CA ARG A 147 11.10 -6.38 -4.07
C ARG A 147 11.61 -5.54 -5.23
N LEU A 148 10.74 -4.73 -5.81
CA LEU A 148 11.06 -3.78 -6.88
C LEU A 148 11.68 -2.48 -6.36
N GLU A 149 11.85 -2.35 -5.04
CA GLU A 149 12.40 -1.15 -4.36
C GLU A 149 11.68 0.15 -4.75
N MET A 150 10.38 0.11 -5.01
CA MET A 150 9.62 1.26 -5.51
C MET A 150 9.56 2.44 -4.52
N LEU A 151 9.73 2.19 -3.22
CA LEU A 151 9.87 3.24 -2.20
C LEU A 151 11.33 3.52 -1.82
N GLY A 152 12.29 2.91 -2.54
CA GLY A 152 13.71 3.02 -2.28
C GLY A 152 14.30 1.84 -1.49
N ALA A 153 15.61 1.67 -1.62
CA ALA A 153 16.35 0.66 -0.87
C ALA A 153 16.22 0.90 0.65
N GLY A 154 16.07 -0.18 1.42
CA GLY A 154 15.92 -0.09 2.87
C GLY A 154 14.52 0.26 3.38
N VAL A 155 13.54 0.47 2.50
CA VAL A 155 12.13 0.55 2.88
C VAL A 155 11.56 -0.86 2.95
N LYS A 156 10.95 -1.18 4.08
CA LYS A 156 10.39 -2.51 4.40
C LYS A 156 8.91 -2.41 4.78
N GLN A 157 8.28 -3.57 4.98
CA GLN A 157 6.86 -3.63 5.36
C GLN A 157 5.98 -2.79 4.46
N VAL A 158 6.21 -2.89 3.14
CA VAL A 158 5.43 -2.15 2.16
C VAL A 158 4.06 -2.79 2.00
N TYR A 159 3.03 -1.97 2.05
CA TYR A 159 1.65 -2.30 1.72
C TYR A 159 1.19 -1.45 0.55
N ALA A 160 0.33 -2.03 -0.27
CA ALA A 160 -0.28 -1.34 -1.40
C ALA A 160 -1.77 -1.15 -1.17
N VAL A 161 -2.28 -0.01 -1.58
CA VAL A 161 -3.71 0.32 -1.51
C VAL A 161 -4.16 0.73 -2.91
N PRO A 162 -4.62 -0.21 -3.75
CA PRO A 162 -5.20 0.11 -5.04
C PRO A 162 -6.49 0.92 -4.88
N VAL A 163 -6.72 1.86 -5.79
CA VAL A 163 -7.87 2.76 -5.82
C VAL A 163 -8.69 2.54 -7.09
N SER A 164 -10.00 2.40 -6.93
CA SER A 164 -10.93 2.21 -8.04
C SER A 164 -12.17 3.10 -7.89
N ILE A 165 -12.60 3.67 -9.01
CA ILE A 165 -13.86 4.40 -9.13
C ILE A 165 -14.73 3.65 -10.13
N SER A 166 -15.64 2.81 -9.63
CA SER A 166 -16.57 2.07 -10.46
C SER A 166 -17.85 1.73 -9.70
N SER A 167 -18.89 1.31 -10.42
CA SER A 167 -20.15 0.85 -9.82
C SER A 167 -20.06 -0.58 -9.25
N LYS A 168 -18.93 -1.24 -9.47
CA LYS A 168 -18.59 -2.57 -8.95
C LYS A 168 -17.27 -2.48 -8.18
N SER A 169 -17.14 -3.21 -7.08
CA SER A 169 -15.88 -3.31 -6.38
C SER A 169 -14.98 -4.36 -7.05
N PRO A 170 -13.89 -3.97 -7.75
CA PRO A 170 -13.02 -4.95 -8.39
C PRO A 170 -12.30 -5.85 -7.38
N PHE A 171 -12.23 -5.42 -6.11
CA PHE A 171 -11.50 -6.12 -5.06
C PHE A 171 -12.32 -7.20 -4.36
N PHE A 172 -13.65 -7.05 -4.32
CA PHE A 172 -14.55 -7.92 -3.54
C PHE A 172 -15.59 -8.63 -4.39
N ASP A 173 -16.01 -8.06 -5.52
CA ASP A 173 -16.92 -8.71 -6.45
C ASP A 173 -16.29 -9.97 -7.03
N ARG A 174 -17.07 -11.04 -7.09
CA ARG A 174 -16.65 -12.32 -7.66
C ARG A 174 -17.55 -12.66 -8.83
N PRO A 175 -17.00 -13.18 -9.95
CA PRO A 175 -17.84 -13.71 -11.00
C PRO A 175 -18.71 -14.83 -10.39
N SER A 176 -20.02 -14.78 -10.65
CA SER A 176 -20.92 -15.87 -10.27
C SER A 176 -20.43 -17.16 -10.93
N LYS A 177 -20.19 -18.20 -10.16
CA LYS A 177 -20.02 -19.55 -10.72
C LYS A 177 -21.36 -19.92 -11.36
N ARG A 178 -21.45 -19.86 -12.70
CA ARG A 178 -22.53 -20.46 -13.46
C ARG A 178 -22.32 -21.95 -13.56
#